data_214a35091ab1330b82027e509c7f532f
#
_entry.id   214a35091ab1330b82027e509c7f532f
#
_cell.length_a   1.000
_cell.length_b   1.000
_cell.length_c   1.000
_cell.angle_alpha   90.00
_cell.angle_beta   90.00
_cell.angle_gamma   90.00
#
_symmetry.space_group_name_H-M   'P 1'
#
loop_
_entity.id
_entity.type
_entity.pdbx_description
1 polymer ?
#
loop_
_entity_poly.entity_id
_entity_poly.type
_entity_poly.pdbx_seq_one_letter_code
_entity_poly.pdbx_strand_id
1 'polypeptide(L)'
;MEIKYEYSRKRSEFGRPCSFSDLLAEVTVDIPPDPTLAEDFIPQDPVDFGVQEGPVLGMHEVNTERAQVSIRGVNHVEGGWPKHVDPKNAELTTRYREEVEREEVYTKTVQRLGFVVEHYIRQNNTIDIYEEYFEEEEEEEEEEEHPSAKTVNVIRDPNNPRRMATHLSWHPDGNRAVAVAYCSLDFQDSRKDLNSDSYVWDLEKPYAPELTLKPSSPVLTLEYNSKDWHHVLGGCYNGQIVCWDTRKGGLPMEMTPVEFSHRDPVYGAYWLTSRTGTECFSGSTDGQVLWWDIRKMSQPSERLVLDISRQDQLKDALGAISLDFAPVLPTKFLVGTEQGIIISCNRDAKTPPEKIANIFRSHIGAVYRVTRNPFFPKVFLSVGDWTARIWTEELMDSSSIMETKYHSSYLLNTCWSPVKPAVFFTARSDGVLDVWDFLFHQKEPSLSLKVSNDPLLSLCSQDNGRIVGCGTRMGNVSLLEISPGLCTLRKNEKTLTSTMFEREARREKVLQDKYKERLLREQERLRAQPEEQEDPVQTFKQAQEDFLSSIKAERRRRGLEVPGEVTGMGQPGHHGRDPRVPLEGAGLGSSVTPKMPHTSHTHFLLY
;
A
#
# COMPACT_ATOMS: atom_id res chain seq x y z
N MET A 1 -13.83 50.58 -24.06
CA MET A 1 -13.05 49.91 -25.13
C MET A 1 -13.21 48.42 -24.89
N GLU A 2 -14.01 47.74 -25.71
CA GLU A 2 -14.12 46.31 -25.64
C GLU A 2 -12.80 45.71 -26.14
N ILE A 3 -12.10 44.96 -25.30
CA ILE A 3 -10.93 44.18 -25.69
C ILE A 3 -11.46 43.04 -26.54
N LYS A 4 -11.46 43.19 -27.87
CA LYS A 4 -11.74 42.09 -28.75
C LYS A 4 -10.51 41.16 -28.75
N TYR A 5 -10.63 40.01 -28.11
CA TYR A 5 -9.66 38.98 -28.26
C TYR A 5 -9.68 38.45 -29.70
N GLU A 6 -8.61 38.61 -30.42
CA GLU A 6 -8.47 38.26 -31.83
C GLU A 6 -8.58 36.74 -32.09
N TYR A 7 -8.59 35.93 -31.02
CA TYR A 7 -8.62 34.47 -31.02
C TYR A 7 -9.65 33.87 -30.05
N SER A 8 -10.84 34.47 -29.96
CA SER A 8 -11.93 33.81 -29.24
C SER A 8 -12.49 32.70 -30.11
N ARG A 9 -12.16 31.47 -29.77
CA ARG A 9 -12.74 30.28 -30.38
C ARG A 9 -13.84 29.76 -29.47
N LYS A 10 -15.02 29.54 -30.01
CA LYS A 10 -16.11 28.95 -29.24
C LYS A 10 -15.73 27.56 -28.78
N ARG A 11 -16.09 27.19 -27.56
CA ARG A 11 -15.78 25.86 -27.02
C ARG A 11 -16.42 24.76 -27.85
N SER A 12 -17.58 24.96 -28.44
CA SER A 12 -18.23 24.07 -29.39
C SER A 12 -17.38 23.71 -30.63
N GLU A 13 -16.37 24.54 -30.96
CA GLU A 13 -15.48 24.35 -32.11
C GLU A 13 -14.24 23.47 -31.77
N PHE A 14 -14.08 23.05 -30.51
CA PHE A 14 -12.95 22.21 -30.08
C PHE A 14 -13.17 20.71 -30.25
N GLY A 15 -14.08 20.30 -31.10
CA GLY A 15 -14.27 18.90 -31.49
C GLY A 15 -15.00 18.01 -30.47
N ARG A 16 -15.36 18.55 -29.30
CA ARG A 16 -16.30 17.94 -28.35
C ARG A 16 -17.46 18.88 -28.13
N PRO A 17 -18.69 18.39 -28.08
CA PRO A 17 -19.83 19.22 -27.66
C PRO A 17 -19.52 19.74 -26.24
N CYS A 18 -19.63 21.04 -26.08
CA CYS A 18 -19.39 21.71 -24.82
C CYS A 18 -20.63 22.49 -24.45
N SER A 19 -21.21 22.17 -23.32
CA SER A 19 -22.42 22.84 -22.78
C SER A 19 -22.15 24.17 -22.12
N PHE A 20 -20.91 24.61 -22.10
CA PHE A 20 -20.63 25.96 -21.60
C PHE A 20 -21.19 27.03 -22.54
N SER A 21 -21.91 27.97 -21.96
CA SER A 21 -22.45 29.12 -22.69
C SER A 21 -21.30 29.97 -23.27
N ASP A 22 -21.46 30.38 -24.56
CA ASP A 22 -20.57 31.39 -25.17
C ASP A 22 -20.88 32.82 -24.69
N LEU A 23 -21.87 32.97 -23.83
CA LEU A 23 -22.16 34.24 -23.17
C LEU A 23 -21.06 34.59 -22.18
N LEU A 24 -20.66 35.85 -22.12
CA LEU A 24 -19.80 36.33 -21.05
C LEU A 24 -20.47 35.99 -19.73
N ALA A 25 -19.87 35.06 -18.99
CA ALA A 25 -20.36 34.74 -17.67
C ALA A 25 -20.14 35.96 -16.79
N GLU A 26 -21.22 36.55 -16.30
CA GLU A 26 -21.15 37.38 -15.10
C GLU A 26 -20.87 36.42 -13.94
N VAL A 27 -19.61 36.13 -13.73
CA VAL A 27 -19.20 35.35 -12.56
C VAL A 27 -19.17 36.33 -11.39
N THR A 28 -20.24 36.40 -10.67
CA THR A 28 -20.22 36.92 -9.29
C THR A 28 -19.69 35.75 -8.43
N VAL A 29 -18.40 35.69 -8.24
CA VAL A 29 -17.82 34.79 -7.25
C VAL A 29 -17.87 35.51 -5.92
N ASP A 30 -18.84 35.20 -5.09
CA ASP A 30 -18.79 35.55 -3.67
C ASP A 30 -17.72 34.67 -3.05
N ILE A 31 -16.53 35.22 -2.90
CA ILE A 31 -15.46 34.55 -2.14
C ILE A 31 -15.82 34.79 -0.66
N PRO A 32 -16.20 33.72 0.09
CA PRO A 32 -16.43 33.88 1.51
C PRO A 32 -15.14 34.35 2.19
N PRO A 33 -15.21 35.24 3.17
CA PRO A 33 -14.03 35.74 3.87
C PRO A 33 -13.33 34.57 4.58
N ASP A 34 -12.06 34.40 4.30
CA ASP A 34 -11.23 33.39 4.99
C ASP A 34 -10.99 33.86 6.44
N PRO A 35 -11.47 33.12 7.45
CA PRO A 35 -11.31 33.53 8.85
C PRO A 35 -9.83 33.55 9.27
N THR A 36 -8.95 32.83 8.60
CA THR A 36 -7.50 32.84 8.92
C THR A 36 -6.84 34.13 8.48
N LEU A 37 -7.30 34.75 7.40
CA LEU A 37 -6.84 36.06 6.93
C LEU A 37 -7.44 37.23 7.72
N ALA A 38 -8.55 36.99 8.43
CA ALA A 38 -9.17 38.00 9.28
C ALA A 38 -8.35 38.31 10.55
N GLU A 39 -7.54 37.36 11.02
CA GLU A 39 -6.66 37.56 12.18
C GLU A 39 -5.48 38.50 11.87
N ASP A 40 -5.01 38.50 10.62
CA ASP A 40 -3.91 39.36 10.15
C ASP A 40 -4.41 40.70 9.55
N PHE A 41 -5.71 40.88 9.46
CA PHE A 41 -6.30 42.11 8.91
C PHE A 41 -6.25 43.23 9.93
N ILE A 42 -5.36 44.20 9.72
CA ILE A 42 -5.32 45.45 10.45
C ILE A 42 -6.25 46.45 9.73
N PRO A 43 -7.42 46.80 10.30
CA PRO A 43 -8.27 47.81 9.69
C PRO A 43 -7.51 49.13 9.65
N GLN A 44 -7.28 49.64 8.44
CA GLN A 44 -6.75 50.97 8.29
C GLN A 44 -7.90 51.95 8.58
N ASP A 45 -7.63 52.91 9.43
CA ASP A 45 -8.58 54.00 9.67
C ASP A 45 -8.92 54.64 8.32
N PRO A 46 -10.21 54.85 8.00
CA PRO A 46 -10.60 55.50 6.77
C PRO A 46 -10.06 56.93 6.78
N VAL A 47 -9.01 57.15 6.02
CA VAL A 47 -8.51 58.49 5.75
C VAL A 47 -9.26 58.97 4.52
N ASP A 48 -10.09 59.94 4.69
CA ASP A 48 -10.71 60.68 3.58
C ASP A 48 -9.60 61.36 2.79
N PHE A 49 -8.99 60.66 1.88
CA PHE A 49 -8.24 61.27 0.81
C PHE A 49 -9.23 61.74 -0.23
N GLY A 50 -9.41 63.03 -0.30
CA GLY A 50 -10.03 63.66 -1.46
C GLY A 50 -9.12 63.40 -2.65
N VAL A 51 -9.21 62.23 -3.24
CA VAL A 51 -8.66 61.98 -4.56
C VAL A 51 -9.56 62.77 -5.49
N GLN A 52 -9.03 63.80 -6.05
CA GLN A 52 -9.64 64.44 -7.20
C GLN A 52 -9.58 63.43 -8.32
N GLU A 53 -10.56 62.56 -8.34
CA GLU A 53 -10.80 61.71 -9.48
C GLU A 53 -11.32 62.64 -10.59
N GLY A 54 -10.39 63.19 -11.30
CA GLY A 54 -10.70 63.48 -12.69
C GLY A 54 -11.05 62.09 -13.29
N PRO A 55 -11.94 62.01 -14.26
CA PRO A 55 -12.21 60.78 -14.95
C PRO A 55 -10.89 60.29 -15.50
N VAL A 56 -10.25 59.40 -14.74
CA VAL A 56 -9.06 58.71 -15.17
C VAL A 56 -9.54 57.64 -16.13
N LEU A 57 -9.98 58.09 -17.26
CA LEU A 57 -9.67 57.43 -18.48
C LEU A 57 -8.17 57.59 -18.69
N GLY A 58 -7.37 57.07 -17.81
CA GLY A 58 -6.03 56.70 -18.14
C GLY A 58 -6.19 55.67 -19.21
N MET A 59 -6.10 56.08 -20.48
CA MET A 59 -5.57 55.20 -21.46
C MET A 59 -4.18 54.85 -20.97
N HIS A 60 -4.08 53.85 -20.13
CA HIS A 60 -2.89 53.05 -20.06
C HIS A 60 -2.88 52.29 -21.39
N GLU A 61 -2.43 52.98 -22.45
CA GLU A 61 -1.61 52.24 -23.37
C GLU A 61 -0.51 51.64 -22.49
N VAL A 62 -0.75 50.50 -21.94
CA VAL A 62 0.33 49.56 -21.70
C VAL A 62 0.82 49.38 -23.12
N ASN A 63 1.83 50.16 -23.52
CA ASN A 63 2.75 49.71 -24.53
C ASN A 63 3.27 48.40 -23.97
N THR A 64 2.47 47.37 -24.06
CA THR A 64 3.00 46.07 -24.33
C THR A 64 3.75 46.37 -25.62
N GLU A 65 5.07 46.63 -25.46
CA GLU A 65 5.97 46.49 -26.55
C GLU A 65 5.48 45.21 -27.18
N ARG A 66 4.90 45.34 -28.38
CA ARG A 66 4.49 44.15 -29.13
C ARG A 66 5.69 43.27 -28.99
N ALA A 67 5.57 42.21 -28.19
CA ALA A 67 6.67 41.30 -28.02
C ALA A 67 7.08 41.05 -29.45
N GLN A 68 8.25 41.58 -29.83
CA GLN A 68 8.72 41.41 -31.19
C GLN A 68 8.90 39.91 -31.24
N VAL A 69 7.82 39.27 -31.67
CA VAL A 69 7.85 37.88 -32.04
C VAL A 69 8.77 37.88 -33.24
N SER A 70 10.06 37.86 -32.98
CA SER A 70 11.01 37.51 -34.00
C SER A 70 10.60 36.10 -34.34
N ILE A 71 9.92 35.95 -35.47
CA ILE A 71 9.79 34.66 -36.13
C ILE A 71 11.22 34.37 -36.58
N ARG A 72 12.00 33.82 -35.64
CA ARG A 72 13.18 33.04 -36.02
C ARG A 72 12.58 31.79 -36.63
N GLY A 73 12.52 31.79 -37.96
CA GLY A 73 12.32 30.57 -38.66
C GLY A 73 13.52 29.69 -38.30
N VAL A 74 13.32 28.88 -37.27
CA VAL A 74 14.20 27.75 -37.06
C VAL A 74 13.97 26.93 -38.32
N ASN A 75 15.00 26.81 -39.17
CA ASN A 75 14.95 25.98 -40.35
C ASN A 75 14.89 24.52 -39.90
N HIS A 76 13.75 24.12 -39.39
CA HIS A 76 13.41 22.74 -39.18
C HIS A 76 12.66 22.27 -40.42
N VAL A 77 13.18 21.28 -41.03
CA VAL A 77 12.45 20.54 -42.05
C VAL A 77 11.46 19.67 -41.27
N GLU A 78 10.18 19.94 -41.44
CA GLU A 78 9.04 19.21 -40.81
C GLU A 78 9.22 18.79 -39.34
N GLY A 79 8.53 19.42 -38.45
CA GLY A 79 8.45 18.99 -37.03
C GLY A 79 9.68 19.26 -36.17
N GLY A 80 10.62 20.10 -36.62
CA GLY A 80 11.74 20.50 -35.79
C GLY A 80 12.98 19.60 -35.86
N TRP A 81 13.15 18.84 -36.92
CA TRP A 81 14.33 18.00 -37.14
C TRP A 81 15.61 18.84 -37.30
N PRO A 82 16.74 18.39 -36.79
CA PRO A 82 18.02 19.04 -37.00
C PRO A 82 18.39 19.13 -38.49
N LYS A 83 19.18 20.15 -38.88
CA LYS A 83 19.54 20.39 -40.28
C LYS A 83 20.25 19.23 -41.01
N HIS A 84 20.89 18.37 -40.25
CA HIS A 84 21.65 17.22 -40.76
C HIS A 84 20.80 15.94 -40.89
N VAL A 85 19.53 15.97 -40.45
CA VAL A 85 18.62 14.83 -40.52
C VAL A 85 17.54 15.14 -41.55
N ASP A 86 17.50 14.38 -42.63
CA ASP A 86 16.42 14.47 -43.61
C ASP A 86 15.21 13.66 -43.11
N PRO A 87 14.07 14.32 -42.82
CA PRO A 87 12.86 13.63 -42.31
C PRO A 87 12.27 12.63 -43.30
N LYS A 88 12.62 12.73 -44.60
CA LYS A 88 12.15 11.79 -45.60
C LYS A 88 12.97 10.49 -45.63
N ASN A 89 14.14 10.50 -45.04
CA ASN A 89 15.01 9.33 -44.98
C ASN A 89 14.75 8.56 -43.67
N ALA A 90 14.09 7.42 -43.79
CA ALA A 90 13.69 6.59 -42.63
C ALA A 90 14.90 6.09 -41.81
N GLU A 91 16.02 5.81 -42.44
CA GLU A 91 17.23 5.32 -41.75
C GLU A 91 17.86 6.42 -40.87
N LEU A 92 17.99 7.63 -41.40
CA LEU A 92 18.56 8.75 -40.67
C LEU A 92 17.66 9.17 -39.50
N THR A 93 16.36 9.17 -39.72
CA THR A 93 15.39 9.52 -38.66
C THR A 93 15.36 8.47 -37.54
N THR A 94 15.45 7.19 -37.89
CA THR A 94 15.49 6.12 -36.88
C THR A 94 16.78 6.18 -36.07
N ARG A 95 17.93 6.34 -36.72
CA ARG A 95 19.22 6.47 -36.03
C ARG A 95 19.24 7.68 -35.09
N TYR A 96 18.75 8.82 -35.54
CA TYR A 96 18.66 10.01 -34.69
C TYR A 96 17.73 9.83 -33.48
N ARG A 97 16.56 9.19 -33.67
CA ARG A 97 15.67 8.86 -32.56
C ARG A 97 16.34 7.96 -31.53
N GLU A 98 17.03 6.92 -31.98
CA GLU A 98 17.76 6.02 -31.10
C GLU A 98 18.89 6.73 -30.34
N GLU A 99 19.56 7.70 -30.96
CA GLU A 99 20.60 8.50 -30.31
C GLU A 99 20.02 9.38 -29.20
N VAL A 100 18.95 10.12 -29.51
CA VAL A 100 18.27 10.99 -28.55
C VAL A 100 17.65 10.17 -27.42
N GLU A 101 17.05 9.00 -27.69
CA GLU A 101 16.47 8.13 -26.66
C GLU A 101 17.52 7.58 -25.67
N ARG A 102 18.80 7.51 -26.08
CA ARG A 102 19.93 7.11 -25.20
C ARG A 102 20.41 8.24 -24.29
N GLU A 103 20.07 9.48 -24.59
CA GLU A 103 20.48 10.61 -23.76
C GLU A 103 19.78 10.60 -22.41
N GLU A 104 20.58 10.70 -21.36
CA GLU A 104 20.06 10.74 -19.98
C GLU A 104 19.18 11.96 -19.71
N VAL A 105 19.51 13.09 -20.36
CA VAL A 105 18.72 14.33 -20.26
C VAL A 105 17.35 14.15 -20.86
N TYR A 106 17.24 13.49 -22.00
CA TYR A 106 15.99 13.19 -22.67
C TYR A 106 15.12 12.28 -21.81
N THR A 107 15.67 11.17 -21.33
CA THR A 107 14.94 10.20 -20.49
C THR A 107 14.41 10.84 -19.20
N LYS A 108 15.22 11.62 -18.49
CA LYS A 108 14.80 12.34 -17.27
C LYS A 108 13.71 13.38 -17.58
N THR A 109 13.84 14.08 -18.70
CA THR A 109 12.85 15.10 -19.09
C THR A 109 11.52 14.45 -19.47
N VAL A 110 11.55 13.36 -20.25
CA VAL A 110 10.34 12.60 -20.62
C VAL A 110 9.67 12.01 -19.40
N GLN A 111 10.43 11.45 -18.45
CA GLN A 111 9.88 10.93 -17.19
C GLN A 111 9.20 12.04 -16.38
N ARG A 112 9.84 13.20 -16.24
CA ARG A 112 9.26 14.34 -15.51
C ARG A 112 8.00 14.87 -16.18
N LEU A 113 8.03 15.06 -17.49
CA LEU A 113 6.87 15.51 -18.25
C LEU A 113 5.77 14.46 -18.28
N GLY A 114 6.14 13.19 -18.43
CA GLY A 114 5.23 12.06 -18.41
C GLY A 114 4.45 11.99 -17.11
N PHE A 115 5.10 12.21 -15.97
CA PHE A 115 4.43 12.25 -14.67
C PHE A 115 3.36 13.37 -14.59
N VAL A 116 3.68 14.55 -15.11
CA VAL A 116 2.72 15.68 -15.14
C VAL A 116 1.56 15.38 -16.09
N VAL A 117 1.87 14.91 -17.31
CA VAL A 117 0.85 14.56 -18.32
C VAL A 117 -0.04 13.42 -17.83
N GLU A 118 0.55 12.41 -17.18
CA GLU A 118 -0.21 11.32 -16.57
C GLU A 118 -1.21 11.82 -15.54
N HIS A 119 -0.79 12.77 -14.70
CA HIS A 119 -1.69 13.37 -13.71
C HIS A 119 -2.89 14.06 -14.39
N TYR A 120 -2.64 14.85 -15.44
CA TYR A 120 -3.72 15.50 -16.18
C TYR A 120 -4.62 14.52 -16.95
N ILE A 121 -4.02 13.48 -17.54
CA ILE A 121 -4.81 12.42 -18.21
C ILE A 121 -5.70 11.69 -17.22
N ARG A 122 -5.18 11.35 -16.03
CA ARG A 122 -5.98 10.72 -14.97
C ARG A 122 -7.13 11.62 -14.54
N GLN A 123 -6.86 12.92 -14.38
CA GLN A 123 -7.88 13.91 -14.02
C GLN A 123 -8.96 14.02 -15.10
N ASN A 124 -8.56 14.13 -16.37
CA ASN A 124 -9.49 14.22 -17.49
C ASN A 124 -10.29 12.94 -17.73
N ASN A 125 -9.73 11.77 -17.39
CA ASN A 125 -10.41 10.50 -17.56
C ASN A 125 -11.30 10.12 -16.38
N THR A 126 -11.14 10.78 -15.23
CA THR A 126 -11.97 10.51 -14.05
C THR A 126 -13.33 11.21 -14.19
N ILE A 127 -13.32 12.43 -14.69
CA ILE A 127 -14.52 13.22 -14.91
C ILE A 127 -14.36 13.92 -16.27
N ASP A 128 -15.28 13.74 -17.18
CA ASP A 128 -15.33 14.54 -18.38
C ASP A 128 -15.91 15.91 -17.98
N ILE A 129 -15.05 16.92 -17.86
CA ILE A 129 -15.45 18.29 -17.46
C ILE A 129 -16.34 18.97 -18.51
N TYR A 130 -16.49 18.36 -19.69
CA TYR A 130 -17.33 18.87 -20.78
C TYR A 130 -18.65 18.12 -20.94
N GLU A 131 -18.84 17.03 -20.17
CA GLU A 131 -20.08 16.28 -20.14
C GLU A 131 -20.99 16.85 -19.06
N GLU A 132 -22.24 17.15 -19.41
CA GLU A 132 -23.26 17.48 -18.42
C GLU A 132 -23.69 16.19 -17.72
N TYR A 133 -23.09 15.93 -16.55
CA TYR A 133 -23.44 14.76 -15.73
C TYR A 133 -24.82 14.91 -15.06
N PHE A 134 -25.44 16.06 -15.16
CA PHE A 134 -26.60 16.45 -14.35
C PHE A 134 -27.87 16.75 -15.16
N GLU A 135 -27.85 16.51 -16.49
CA GLU A 135 -29.01 16.81 -17.35
C GLU A 135 -30.28 15.97 -17.03
N GLU A 136 -30.15 14.84 -16.31
CA GLU A 136 -31.28 13.96 -16.02
C GLU A 136 -31.71 13.93 -14.55
N GLU A 137 -31.04 14.64 -13.69
CA GLU A 137 -31.40 14.73 -12.28
C GLU A 137 -32.08 16.10 -12.06
N GLU A 138 -33.42 16.17 -12.12
CA GLU A 138 -34.18 17.12 -11.31
C GLU A 138 -33.81 16.78 -9.87
N GLU A 139 -32.70 17.35 -9.44
CA GLU A 139 -32.07 17.07 -8.19
C GLU A 139 -32.91 17.66 -7.08
N GLU A 140 -33.37 16.81 -6.22
CA GLU A 140 -33.29 17.15 -4.81
C GLU A 140 -31.85 17.62 -4.59
N GLU A 141 -31.64 18.93 -4.39
CA GLU A 141 -30.37 19.51 -3.95
C GLU A 141 -29.99 18.81 -2.64
N GLU A 142 -29.40 17.61 -2.75
CA GLU A 142 -28.71 17.02 -1.62
C GLU A 142 -27.54 17.97 -1.36
N GLU A 143 -27.71 18.82 -0.33
CA GLU A 143 -26.62 19.61 0.22
C GLU A 143 -25.38 18.71 0.24
N GLU A 144 -24.33 19.08 -0.46
CA GLU A 144 -23.07 18.33 -0.46
C GLU A 144 -22.53 18.37 0.96
N GLU A 145 -22.98 17.44 1.77
CA GLU A 145 -22.48 17.27 3.12
C GLU A 145 -20.98 16.96 3.03
N HIS A 146 -20.20 17.85 3.60
CA HIS A 146 -18.76 17.62 3.71
C HIS A 146 -18.48 16.27 4.38
N PRO A 147 -17.49 15.48 3.89
CA PRO A 147 -17.11 14.23 4.51
C PRO A 147 -16.87 14.42 6.00
N SER A 148 -17.64 13.77 6.81
CA SER A 148 -17.54 13.87 8.26
C SER A 148 -17.77 12.51 8.93
N ALA A 149 -17.23 12.36 10.14
CA ALA A 149 -17.48 11.20 10.96
C ALA A 149 -17.65 11.63 12.42
N LYS A 150 -18.65 11.08 13.09
CA LYS A 150 -18.99 11.43 14.47
C LYS A 150 -18.87 10.20 15.37
N THR A 151 -18.22 10.35 16.51
CA THR A 151 -18.20 9.29 17.53
C THR A 151 -19.58 9.17 18.18
N VAL A 152 -20.21 8.02 17.99
CA VAL A 152 -21.54 7.72 18.59
C VAL A 152 -21.35 7.16 19.98
N ASN A 153 -20.44 6.22 20.12
CA ASN A 153 -20.25 5.49 21.37
C ASN A 153 -18.80 5.02 21.55
N VAL A 154 -18.41 4.80 22.81
CA VAL A 154 -17.10 4.24 23.16
C VAL A 154 -17.29 3.12 24.18
N ILE A 155 -17.00 1.92 23.75
CA ILE A 155 -16.99 0.70 24.57
C ILE A 155 -15.61 0.57 25.21
N ARG A 156 -15.54 0.16 26.47
CA ARG A 156 -14.28 0.05 27.20
C ARG A 156 -14.11 -1.32 27.82
N ASP A 157 -12.91 -1.88 27.74
CA ASP A 157 -12.58 -3.13 28.46
C ASP A 157 -12.86 -2.95 29.96
N PRO A 158 -13.70 -3.79 30.57
CA PRO A 158 -14.03 -3.71 31.98
C PRO A 158 -12.86 -4.13 32.89
N ASN A 159 -11.84 -4.76 32.35
CA ASN A 159 -10.73 -5.28 33.13
C ASN A 159 -9.65 -4.24 33.44
N ASN A 160 -8.91 -4.49 34.49
CA ASN A 160 -7.74 -3.71 34.87
C ASN A 160 -6.60 -4.70 35.24
N PRO A 161 -5.46 -4.70 34.55
CA PRO A 161 -5.06 -3.77 33.48
C PRO A 161 -5.85 -3.99 32.18
N ARG A 162 -6.00 -2.93 31.40
CA ARG A 162 -6.69 -2.97 30.10
C ARG A 162 -5.89 -3.77 29.09
N ARG A 163 -6.59 -4.47 28.21
CA ARG A 163 -6.04 -5.29 27.15
C ARG A 163 -6.30 -4.64 25.79
N MET A 164 -5.58 -5.05 24.78
CA MET A 164 -5.77 -4.55 23.42
C MET A 164 -7.05 -5.10 22.82
N ALA A 165 -7.82 -4.27 22.12
CA ALA A 165 -8.92 -4.71 21.26
C ALA A 165 -8.38 -5.14 19.92
N THR A 166 -8.11 -6.44 19.75
CA THR A 166 -7.37 -6.99 18.60
C THR A 166 -8.26 -7.26 17.40
N HIS A 167 -9.51 -7.63 17.60
CA HIS A 167 -10.44 -7.90 16.50
C HIS A 167 -11.88 -7.53 16.87
N LEU A 168 -12.64 -7.11 15.86
CA LEU A 168 -14.05 -6.75 15.95
C LEU A 168 -14.84 -7.57 14.94
N SER A 169 -15.98 -8.10 15.33
CA SER A 169 -16.93 -8.77 14.44
C SER A 169 -18.34 -8.32 14.73
N TRP A 170 -19.04 -7.83 13.71
CA TRP A 170 -20.43 -7.44 13.83
C TRP A 170 -21.36 -8.65 13.82
N HIS A 171 -22.43 -8.57 14.59
CA HIS A 171 -23.49 -9.57 14.56
C HIS A 171 -24.26 -9.47 13.22
N PRO A 172 -24.41 -10.55 12.46
CA PRO A 172 -25.02 -10.52 11.12
C PRO A 172 -26.51 -10.12 11.12
N ASP A 173 -27.23 -10.38 12.21
CA ASP A 173 -28.65 -10.08 12.31
C ASP A 173 -28.90 -8.78 13.05
N GLY A 174 -29.28 -7.74 12.32
CA GLY A 174 -29.83 -6.50 12.87
C GLY A 174 -28.84 -5.53 13.46
N ASN A 175 -27.54 -5.74 13.35
CA ASN A 175 -26.50 -4.73 13.66
C ASN A 175 -26.51 -4.15 15.09
N ARG A 176 -27.03 -4.88 16.07
CA ARG A 176 -27.16 -4.41 17.46
C ARG A 176 -26.01 -4.82 18.35
N ALA A 177 -25.30 -5.89 18.01
CA ALA A 177 -24.23 -6.42 18.83
C ALA A 177 -22.91 -6.47 18.08
N VAL A 178 -21.81 -6.34 18.83
CA VAL A 178 -20.44 -6.48 18.34
C VAL A 178 -19.66 -7.38 19.28
N ALA A 179 -18.98 -8.39 18.73
CA ALA A 179 -18.02 -9.20 19.45
C ALA A 179 -16.65 -8.54 19.38
N VAL A 180 -15.98 -8.43 20.52
CA VAL A 180 -14.67 -7.81 20.65
C VAL A 180 -13.70 -8.81 21.25
N ALA A 181 -12.61 -9.09 20.54
CA ALA A 181 -11.50 -9.89 21.04
C ALA A 181 -10.54 -9.00 21.84
N TYR A 182 -10.18 -9.45 23.04
CA TYR A 182 -9.25 -8.77 23.92
C TYR A 182 -8.05 -9.65 24.21
N CYS A 183 -6.88 -9.16 23.85
CA CYS A 183 -5.61 -9.85 24.07
C CYS A 183 -4.51 -8.85 24.43
N SER A 184 -3.46 -9.27 25.15
CA SER A 184 -2.22 -8.53 25.28
C SER A 184 -1.20 -9.15 24.36
N LEU A 185 -0.62 -8.34 23.47
CA LEU A 185 0.43 -8.75 22.53
C LEU A 185 1.80 -8.18 22.94
N ASP A 186 1.90 -7.60 24.14
CA ASP A 186 3.15 -7.04 24.64
C ASP A 186 4.19 -8.14 24.86
N PHE A 187 5.37 -7.95 24.30
CA PHE A 187 6.47 -8.90 24.42
C PHE A 187 6.86 -9.07 25.89
N GLN A 188 6.97 -10.31 26.35
CA GLN A 188 7.31 -10.68 27.73
C GLN A 188 6.36 -10.12 28.81
N ASP A 189 5.11 -9.84 28.45
CA ASP A 189 4.11 -9.53 29.48
C ASP A 189 3.76 -10.79 30.27
N SER A 190 4.60 -11.05 31.28
CA SER A 190 4.47 -12.22 32.16
C SER A 190 3.44 -12.03 33.28
N ARG A 191 2.55 -11.05 33.16
CA ARG A 191 1.47 -10.83 34.12
C ARG A 191 0.52 -12.02 34.12
N LYS A 192 0.70 -12.92 35.09
CA LYS A 192 -0.09 -14.14 35.26
C LYS A 192 -1.57 -13.92 35.56
N ASP A 193 -1.93 -12.66 35.86
CA ASP A 193 -3.28 -12.27 36.31
C ASP A 193 -4.11 -11.60 35.20
N LEU A 194 -3.66 -11.63 33.93
CA LEU A 194 -4.46 -11.10 32.82
C LEU A 194 -5.64 -12.03 32.55
N ASN A 195 -6.84 -11.47 32.64
CA ASN A 195 -8.04 -12.16 32.24
C ASN A 195 -8.02 -12.45 30.73
N SER A 196 -8.38 -13.66 30.31
CA SER A 196 -8.46 -14.08 28.91
C SER A 196 -9.84 -13.84 28.28
N ASP A 197 -10.82 -13.39 29.04
CA ASP A 197 -12.20 -13.23 28.59
C ASP A 197 -12.31 -12.22 27.44
N SER A 198 -13.15 -12.52 26.48
CA SER A 198 -13.59 -11.62 25.42
C SER A 198 -15.09 -11.34 25.58
N TYR A 199 -15.59 -10.31 24.92
CA TYR A 199 -16.94 -9.86 25.21
C TYR A 199 -17.78 -9.63 23.95
N VAL A 200 -19.08 -9.91 24.08
CA VAL A 200 -20.10 -9.45 23.15
C VAL A 200 -20.80 -8.24 23.78
N TRP A 201 -20.90 -7.17 23.02
CA TRP A 201 -21.48 -5.91 23.47
C TRP A 201 -22.76 -5.60 22.71
N ASP A 202 -23.79 -5.17 23.43
CA ASP A 202 -24.99 -4.57 22.87
C ASP A 202 -24.75 -3.06 22.71
N LEU A 203 -25.03 -2.53 21.53
CA LEU A 203 -24.86 -1.10 21.21
C LEU A 203 -25.83 -0.22 22.03
N GLU A 204 -26.97 -0.75 22.41
CA GLU A 204 -27.95 -0.03 23.24
C GLU A 204 -27.49 0.06 24.70
N LYS A 205 -26.64 -0.89 25.15
CA LYS A 205 -26.15 -0.99 26.52
C LYS A 205 -24.62 -1.06 26.60
N PRO A 206 -23.91 -0.01 26.21
CA PRO A 206 -22.43 -0.03 26.07
C PRO A 206 -21.67 -0.09 27.40
N TYR A 207 -22.35 0.01 28.51
CA TYR A 207 -21.75 0.07 29.86
C TYR A 207 -21.40 -1.31 30.44
N ALA A 208 -22.05 -2.37 29.97
CA ALA A 208 -21.81 -3.73 30.43
C ALA A 208 -21.87 -4.70 29.25
N PRO A 209 -20.99 -5.71 29.20
CA PRO A 209 -21.05 -6.73 28.17
C PRO A 209 -22.33 -7.56 28.33
N GLU A 210 -22.92 -7.91 27.18
CA GLU A 210 -24.10 -8.80 27.14
C GLU A 210 -23.70 -10.23 27.44
N LEU A 211 -22.58 -10.67 26.84
CA LEU A 211 -22.05 -12.02 27.01
C LEU A 211 -20.54 -11.99 27.23
N THR A 212 -20.08 -12.76 28.21
CA THR A 212 -18.64 -12.97 28.46
C THR A 212 -18.23 -14.30 27.89
N LEU A 213 -17.33 -14.29 26.88
CA LEU A 213 -16.73 -15.47 26.30
C LEU A 213 -15.49 -15.84 27.11
N LYS A 214 -15.43 -17.08 27.61
CA LYS A 214 -14.39 -17.57 28.52
C LYS A 214 -13.51 -18.61 27.82
N PRO A 215 -12.48 -18.20 27.08
CA PRO A 215 -11.53 -19.10 26.44
C PRO A 215 -10.49 -19.63 27.44
N SER A 216 -9.77 -20.67 27.04
CA SER A 216 -8.61 -21.19 27.80
C SER A 216 -7.36 -20.31 27.65
N SER A 217 -7.28 -19.51 26.61
CA SER A 217 -6.17 -18.61 26.28
C SER A 217 -6.74 -17.33 25.64
N PRO A 218 -6.08 -16.17 25.74
CA PRO A 218 -6.55 -14.94 25.13
C PRO A 218 -6.87 -15.09 23.64
N VAL A 219 -7.94 -14.47 23.19
CA VAL A 219 -8.43 -14.55 21.82
C VAL A 219 -7.90 -13.37 21.01
N LEU A 220 -7.31 -13.65 19.85
CA LEU A 220 -6.85 -12.62 18.93
C LEU A 220 -7.89 -12.25 17.89
N THR A 221 -8.62 -13.23 17.38
CA THR A 221 -9.63 -13.03 16.33
C THR A 221 -10.94 -13.66 16.73
N LEU A 222 -12.04 -12.98 16.44
CA LEU A 222 -13.40 -13.46 16.64
C LEU A 222 -14.19 -13.24 15.36
N GLU A 223 -15.03 -14.20 14.98
CA GLU A 223 -15.91 -14.06 13.83
C GLU A 223 -17.25 -14.75 14.04
N TYR A 224 -18.32 -14.02 13.77
CA TYR A 224 -19.66 -14.57 13.72
C TYR A 224 -19.86 -15.43 12.48
N ASN A 225 -20.63 -16.50 12.63
CA ASN A 225 -21.06 -17.30 11.50
C ASN A 225 -22.18 -16.58 10.75
N SER A 226 -21.99 -16.33 9.45
CA SER A 226 -22.99 -15.66 8.62
C SER A 226 -24.26 -16.46 8.40
N LYS A 227 -24.24 -17.80 8.56
CA LYS A 227 -25.41 -18.67 8.43
C LYS A 227 -26.15 -18.92 9.73
N ASP A 228 -25.40 -19.15 10.81
CA ASP A 228 -25.93 -19.35 12.14
C ASP A 228 -25.19 -18.42 13.10
N TRP A 229 -25.69 -17.19 13.24
CA TRP A 229 -25.09 -16.14 14.06
C TRP A 229 -24.96 -16.47 15.54
N HIS A 230 -25.53 -17.58 15.97
CA HIS A 230 -25.32 -18.06 17.33
C HIS A 230 -23.94 -18.68 17.53
N HIS A 231 -23.27 -19.07 16.45
CA HIS A 231 -21.92 -19.61 16.51
C HIS A 231 -20.88 -18.49 16.31
N VAL A 232 -19.96 -18.42 17.26
CA VAL A 232 -18.80 -17.50 17.20
C VAL A 232 -17.54 -18.35 17.18
N LEU A 233 -16.67 -18.08 16.22
CA LEU A 233 -15.36 -18.69 16.07
C LEU A 233 -14.30 -17.78 16.67
N GLY A 234 -13.33 -18.33 17.39
CA GLY A 234 -12.19 -17.59 17.90
C GLY A 234 -10.87 -18.30 17.69
N GLY A 235 -9.86 -17.51 17.31
CA GLY A 235 -8.47 -17.95 17.26
C GLY A 235 -7.71 -17.45 18.48
N CYS A 236 -7.07 -18.37 19.20
CA CYS A 236 -6.39 -18.08 20.45
C CYS A 236 -4.89 -17.82 20.29
N TYR A 237 -4.32 -17.18 21.30
CA TYR A 237 -2.89 -16.89 21.38
C TYR A 237 -2.03 -18.17 21.47
N ASN A 238 -2.54 -19.23 22.11
CA ASN A 238 -1.87 -20.52 22.20
C ASN A 238 -2.01 -21.41 20.94
N GLY A 239 -2.56 -20.87 19.85
CA GLY A 239 -2.75 -21.61 18.61
C GLY A 239 -4.04 -22.44 18.50
N GLN A 240 -4.85 -22.51 19.55
CA GLN A 240 -6.12 -23.23 19.52
C GLN A 240 -7.22 -22.45 18.83
N ILE A 241 -8.14 -23.18 18.22
CA ILE A 241 -9.40 -22.63 17.70
C ILE A 241 -10.53 -23.03 18.64
N VAL A 242 -11.37 -22.08 18.94
CA VAL A 242 -12.48 -22.22 19.88
C VAL A 242 -13.78 -21.81 19.21
N CYS A 243 -14.84 -22.56 19.44
CA CYS A 243 -16.18 -22.24 18.96
C CYS A 243 -17.13 -22.11 20.16
N TRP A 244 -17.93 -21.03 20.18
CA TRP A 244 -18.98 -20.80 21.15
C TRP A 244 -20.36 -20.87 20.50
N ASP A 245 -21.35 -21.30 21.26
CA ASP A 245 -22.77 -21.14 20.97
C ASP A 245 -23.34 -20.12 21.97
N THR A 246 -23.65 -18.92 21.52
CA THR A 246 -24.10 -17.79 22.34
C THR A 246 -25.37 -18.11 23.12
N ARG A 247 -26.20 -19.08 22.67
CA ARG A 247 -27.41 -19.55 23.38
C ARG A 247 -27.08 -20.37 24.61
N LYS A 248 -25.92 -21.03 24.63
CA LYS A 248 -25.47 -21.90 25.74
C LYS A 248 -24.62 -21.13 26.75
N GLY A 249 -24.36 -19.85 26.50
CA GLY A 249 -23.56 -18.99 27.37
C GLY A 249 -22.11 -18.85 26.90
N GLY A 250 -21.24 -18.36 27.79
CA GLY A 250 -19.86 -17.98 27.43
C GLY A 250 -18.81 -19.09 27.49
N LEU A 251 -19.20 -20.32 27.84
CA LEU A 251 -18.27 -21.46 27.83
C LEU A 251 -18.09 -21.99 26.39
N PRO A 252 -16.86 -22.40 26.00
CA PRO A 252 -16.64 -22.99 24.71
C PRO A 252 -17.52 -24.23 24.48
N MET A 253 -18.10 -24.32 23.30
CA MET A 253 -18.83 -25.52 22.87
C MET A 253 -17.85 -26.59 22.40
N GLU A 254 -16.90 -26.21 21.57
CA GLU A 254 -15.87 -27.08 21.01
C GLU A 254 -14.53 -26.33 20.97
N MET A 255 -13.45 -27.06 21.10
CA MET A 255 -12.09 -26.53 21.09
C MET A 255 -11.13 -27.55 20.48
N THR A 256 -10.16 -27.08 19.72
CA THR A 256 -9.14 -27.94 19.13
C THR A 256 -8.14 -28.42 20.20
N PRO A 257 -7.69 -29.69 20.17
CA PRO A 257 -6.64 -30.17 21.06
C PRO A 257 -5.30 -29.53 20.69
N VAL A 258 -4.49 -29.23 21.69
CA VAL A 258 -3.19 -28.56 21.53
C VAL A 258 -2.26 -29.27 20.55
N GLU A 259 -2.33 -30.61 20.51
CA GLU A 259 -1.45 -31.45 19.69
C GLU A 259 -1.64 -31.23 18.17
N PHE A 260 -2.87 -30.93 17.75
CA PHE A 260 -3.24 -30.76 16.34
C PHE A 260 -3.53 -29.30 15.97
N SER A 261 -3.44 -28.41 16.94
CA SER A 261 -3.62 -26.96 16.76
C SER A 261 -2.38 -26.32 16.13
N HIS A 262 -2.49 -25.05 15.83
CA HIS A 262 -1.35 -24.22 15.47
C HIS A 262 -0.34 -24.16 16.63
N ARG A 263 0.92 -23.91 16.31
CA ARG A 263 1.98 -23.74 17.32
C ARG A 263 2.10 -22.31 17.82
N ASP A 264 1.73 -21.39 16.96
CA ASP A 264 1.84 -19.95 17.17
C ASP A 264 0.45 -19.31 17.20
N PRO A 265 0.34 -18.03 17.60
CA PRO A 265 -0.94 -17.33 17.68
C PRO A 265 -1.72 -17.34 16.37
N VAL A 266 -3.03 -17.49 16.45
CA VAL A 266 -3.94 -17.47 15.30
C VAL A 266 -4.41 -16.06 15.02
N TYR A 267 -3.88 -15.46 13.95
CA TYR A 267 -4.21 -14.10 13.56
C TYR A 267 -5.46 -14.00 12.67
N GLY A 268 -5.85 -15.07 12.01
CA GLY A 268 -7.05 -15.11 11.17
C GLY A 268 -7.81 -16.43 11.32
N ALA A 269 -9.10 -16.36 11.54
CA ALA A 269 -10.01 -17.50 11.55
C ALA A 269 -11.33 -17.08 10.90
N TYR A 270 -11.77 -17.82 9.85
CA TYR A 270 -12.90 -17.46 9.02
C TYR A 270 -13.84 -18.65 8.79
N TRP A 271 -15.12 -18.36 8.75
CA TRP A 271 -16.12 -19.33 8.33
C TRP A 271 -16.13 -19.51 6.82
N LEU A 272 -16.22 -20.74 6.36
CA LEU A 272 -16.36 -21.06 4.94
C LEU A 272 -17.82 -21.06 4.50
N THR A 273 -18.07 -20.64 3.30
CA THR A 273 -19.39 -20.70 2.67
C THR A 273 -19.69 -22.13 2.23
N SER A 274 -19.85 -23.04 3.20
CA SER A 274 -20.23 -24.43 2.94
C SER A 274 -21.75 -24.64 3.00
N ARG A 275 -22.24 -25.77 2.47
CA ARG A 275 -23.68 -26.08 2.54
C ARG A 275 -24.18 -26.21 4.00
N THR A 276 -23.35 -26.72 4.86
CA THR A 276 -23.67 -26.95 6.28
C THR A 276 -23.42 -25.72 7.17
N GLY A 277 -22.52 -24.82 6.74
CA GLY A 277 -22.08 -23.68 7.57
C GLY A 277 -21.24 -24.10 8.78
N THR A 278 -20.67 -25.30 8.77
CA THR A 278 -19.90 -25.87 9.90
C THR A 278 -18.40 -25.88 9.66
N GLU A 279 -17.95 -25.53 8.47
CA GLU A 279 -16.55 -25.52 8.12
C GLU A 279 -15.95 -24.13 8.35
N CYS A 280 -14.73 -24.12 8.87
CA CYS A 280 -13.91 -22.92 9.05
C CYS A 280 -12.46 -23.21 8.69
N PHE A 281 -11.67 -22.15 8.55
CA PHE A 281 -10.24 -22.27 8.35
C PHE A 281 -9.50 -21.20 9.16
N SER A 282 -8.25 -21.49 9.48
CA SER A 282 -7.41 -20.64 10.32
C SER A 282 -6.01 -20.51 9.75
N GLY A 283 -5.36 -19.39 10.04
CA GLY A 283 -3.96 -19.15 9.69
C GLY A 283 -3.20 -18.57 10.86
N SER A 284 -1.94 -18.98 10.96
CA SER A 284 -1.05 -18.59 12.04
C SER A 284 0.34 -18.24 11.53
N THR A 285 1.12 -17.59 12.35
CA THR A 285 2.52 -17.28 12.10
C THR A 285 3.43 -18.52 12.03
N ASP A 286 2.91 -19.70 12.40
CA ASP A 286 3.59 -21.00 12.19
C ASP A 286 3.72 -21.39 10.70
N GLY A 287 3.20 -20.58 9.79
CA GLY A 287 3.27 -20.79 8.35
C GLY A 287 2.28 -21.81 7.80
N GLN A 288 1.22 -22.09 8.54
CA GLN A 288 0.20 -23.06 8.15
C GLN A 288 -1.18 -22.44 8.04
N VAL A 289 -1.97 -22.99 7.13
CA VAL A 289 -3.42 -22.79 7.06
C VAL A 289 -4.09 -24.14 7.29
N LEU A 290 -4.98 -24.20 8.27
CA LEU A 290 -5.69 -25.42 8.68
C LEU A 290 -7.18 -25.25 8.45
N TRP A 291 -7.84 -26.32 7.96
CA TRP A 291 -9.29 -26.38 7.78
C TRP A 291 -9.92 -27.27 8.85
N TRP A 292 -11.05 -26.84 9.37
CA TRP A 292 -11.74 -27.45 10.50
C TRP A 292 -13.24 -27.64 10.20
N ASP A 293 -13.83 -28.67 10.80
CA ASP A 293 -15.29 -28.83 10.89
C ASP A 293 -15.65 -28.79 12.38
N ILE A 294 -16.52 -27.84 12.78
CA ILE A 294 -16.92 -27.67 14.19
C ILE A 294 -17.57 -28.90 14.80
N ARG A 295 -18.09 -29.84 13.98
CA ARG A 295 -18.63 -31.12 14.44
C ARG A 295 -17.53 -32.12 14.81
N LYS A 296 -16.29 -31.90 14.36
CA LYS A 296 -15.15 -32.77 14.60
C LYS A 296 -13.87 -31.94 14.65
N MET A 297 -13.68 -31.22 15.75
CA MET A 297 -12.50 -30.37 15.95
C MET A 297 -11.26 -31.13 16.49
N SER A 298 -11.31 -32.46 16.59
CA SER A 298 -10.19 -33.28 17.10
C SER A 298 -8.96 -33.27 16.19
N GLN A 299 -9.14 -33.10 14.88
CA GLN A 299 -8.07 -33.04 13.89
C GLN A 299 -8.49 -32.12 12.74
N PRO A 300 -7.55 -31.38 12.13
CA PRO A 300 -7.84 -30.60 10.93
C PRO A 300 -8.22 -31.51 9.77
N SER A 301 -9.22 -31.11 9.00
CA SER A 301 -9.66 -31.83 7.81
C SER A 301 -8.65 -31.71 6.66
N GLU A 302 -7.94 -30.59 6.61
CA GLU A 302 -6.99 -30.26 5.55
C GLU A 302 -5.89 -29.33 6.11
N ARG A 303 -4.70 -29.38 5.52
CA ARG A 303 -3.55 -28.56 5.89
C ARG A 303 -2.87 -28.01 4.63
N LEU A 304 -2.42 -26.77 4.68
CA LEU A 304 -1.56 -26.14 3.68
C LEU A 304 -0.38 -25.47 4.37
N VAL A 305 0.82 -25.73 3.89
CA VAL A 305 2.04 -25.02 4.29
C VAL A 305 2.30 -23.89 3.32
N LEU A 306 2.55 -22.69 3.84
CA LEU A 306 2.77 -21.47 3.05
C LEU A 306 4.24 -21.37 2.61
N ASP A 307 4.70 -22.36 1.85
CA ASP A 307 6.07 -22.43 1.34
C ASP A 307 6.13 -21.93 -0.11
N ILE A 308 6.86 -20.82 -0.32
CA ILE A 308 7.06 -20.24 -1.66
C ILE A 308 7.88 -21.17 -2.57
N SER A 309 8.77 -21.97 -1.98
CA SER A 309 9.60 -22.93 -2.74
C SER A 309 8.77 -24.10 -3.31
N ARG A 310 7.50 -24.20 -2.88
CA ARG A 310 6.55 -25.25 -3.28
C ARG A 310 7.03 -26.68 -2.95
N GLN A 311 7.90 -26.82 -1.96
CA GLN A 311 8.43 -28.11 -1.50
C GLN A 311 7.67 -28.66 -0.27
N ASP A 312 6.65 -27.93 0.20
CA ASP A 312 5.84 -28.27 1.39
C ASP A 312 6.68 -28.40 2.67
N GLN A 313 7.76 -27.63 2.77
CA GLN A 313 8.66 -27.61 3.91
C GLN A 313 8.25 -26.57 4.94
N LEU A 314 7.95 -27.00 6.15
CA LEU A 314 7.58 -26.11 7.24
C LEU A 314 8.70 -25.16 7.67
N LYS A 315 9.97 -25.49 7.36
CA LYS A 315 11.12 -24.63 7.71
C LYS A 315 11.18 -23.34 6.89
N ASP A 316 10.69 -23.40 5.65
CA ASP A 316 10.71 -22.30 4.69
C ASP A 316 9.33 -21.65 4.57
N ALA A 317 8.40 -22.05 5.43
CA ALA A 317 7.04 -21.52 5.47
C ALA A 317 7.02 -20.07 5.97
N LEU A 318 6.13 -19.27 5.37
CA LEU A 318 5.94 -17.87 5.73
C LEU A 318 4.80 -17.74 6.74
N GLY A 319 5.05 -17.04 7.85
CA GLY A 319 4.05 -16.81 8.87
C GLY A 319 2.89 -15.94 8.35
N ALA A 320 1.65 -16.42 8.54
CA ALA A 320 0.45 -15.71 8.17
C ALA A 320 -0.01 -14.76 9.29
N ILE A 321 -0.05 -13.45 9.01
CA ILE A 321 -0.58 -12.44 9.93
C ILE A 321 -2.01 -12.08 9.57
N SER A 322 -2.35 -12.04 8.30
CA SER A 322 -3.70 -11.73 7.86
C SER A 322 -4.21 -12.75 6.87
N LEU A 323 -5.49 -13.02 6.97
CA LEU A 323 -6.24 -13.83 6.02
C LEU A 323 -7.38 -13.00 5.46
N ASP A 324 -7.83 -13.34 4.27
CA ASP A 324 -9.03 -12.81 3.69
C ASP A 324 -9.74 -13.86 2.85
N PHE A 325 -11.05 -13.91 3.00
CA PHE A 325 -11.91 -14.86 2.32
C PHE A 325 -13.18 -14.16 1.82
N ALA A 326 -13.44 -14.27 0.52
CA ALA A 326 -14.66 -13.73 -0.05
C ALA A 326 -15.70 -14.84 -0.28
N PRO A 327 -16.91 -14.69 0.25
CA PRO A 327 -17.99 -15.67 0.05
C PRO A 327 -18.32 -15.94 -1.42
N VAL A 328 -18.08 -14.94 -2.29
CA VAL A 328 -18.29 -15.04 -3.75
C VAL A 328 -17.28 -15.96 -4.44
N LEU A 329 -16.10 -16.12 -3.86
CA LEU A 329 -15.01 -16.98 -4.35
C LEU A 329 -14.66 -18.05 -3.30
N PRO A 330 -15.50 -19.05 -3.07
CA PRO A 330 -15.42 -19.93 -1.90
C PRO A 330 -14.17 -20.82 -1.86
N THR A 331 -13.44 -20.91 -2.97
CA THR A 331 -12.21 -21.73 -3.08
C THR A 331 -10.94 -20.90 -3.00
N LYS A 332 -11.04 -19.57 -3.16
CA LYS A 332 -9.89 -18.68 -3.18
C LYS A 332 -9.81 -17.84 -1.92
N PHE A 333 -8.62 -17.74 -1.37
CA PHE A 333 -8.32 -16.91 -0.23
C PHE A 333 -6.97 -16.22 -0.39
N LEU A 334 -6.76 -15.15 0.36
CA LEU A 334 -5.52 -14.38 0.40
C LEU A 334 -4.87 -14.53 1.77
N VAL A 335 -3.57 -14.58 1.76
CA VAL A 335 -2.75 -14.62 2.98
C VAL A 335 -1.74 -13.50 2.93
N GLY A 336 -1.74 -12.64 3.93
CA GLY A 336 -0.69 -11.65 4.15
C GLY A 336 0.32 -12.18 5.15
N THR A 337 1.62 -12.08 4.82
CA THR A 337 2.69 -12.66 5.61
C THR A 337 3.53 -11.63 6.36
N GLU A 338 4.28 -12.09 7.36
CA GLU A 338 5.23 -11.28 8.13
C GLU A 338 6.33 -10.66 7.26
N GLN A 339 6.65 -11.29 6.14
CA GLN A 339 7.76 -10.89 5.28
C GLN A 339 7.34 -9.93 4.15
N GLY A 340 6.15 -9.35 4.23
CA GLY A 340 5.68 -8.41 3.22
C GLY A 340 5.18 -9.05 1.93
N ILE A 341 4.90 -10.34 1.96
CA ILE A 341 4.45 -11.10 0.80
C ILE A 341 2.96 -11.41 0.96
N ILE A 342 2.20 -11.25 -0.12
CA ILE A 342 0.81 -11.69 -0.17
C ILE A 342 0.76 -12.93 -1.06
N ILE A 343 0.08 -13.96 -0.57
CA ILE A 343 -0.08 -15.23 -1.28
C ILE A 343 -1.57 -15.38 -1.63
N SER A 344 -1.87 -15.52 -2.92
CA SER A 344 -3.20 -15.94 -3.36
C SER A 344 -3.24 -17.45 -3.45
N CYS A 345 -4.17 -18.05 -2.72
CA CYS A 345 -4.31 -19.50 -2.62
C CYS A 345 -5.64 -19.97 -3.23
N ASN A 346 -5.61 -21.20 -3.75
CA ASN A 346 -6.80 -21.90 -4.24
C ASN A 346 -6.92 -23.27 -3.54
N ARG A 347 -7.97 -23.46 -2.76
CA ARG A 347 -8.23 -24.70 -2.03
C ARG A 347 -8.44 -25.91 -2.95
N ASP A 348 -9.13 -25.72 -4.10
CA ASP A 348 -9.53 -26.82 -5.00
C ASP A 348 -8.38 -27.44 -5.80
N ALA A 349 -7.19 -26.89 -5.74
CA ALA A 349 -6.04 -27.46 -6.43
C ALA A 349 -5.68 -28.84 -5.87
N LYS A 350 -5.28 -29.75 -6.75
CA LYS A 350 -5.07 -31.17 -6.41
C LYS A 350 -3.84 -31.41 -5.57
N THR A 351 -2.79 -30.63 -5.81
CA THR A 351 -1.51 -30.77 -5.12
C THR A 351 -1.22 -29.57 -4.21
N PRO A 352 -0.57 -29.76 -3.05
CA PRO A 352 -0.23 -28.63 -2.16
C PRO A 352 0.50 -27.49 -2.86
N PRO A 353 1.50 -27.74 -3.74
CA PRO A 353 2.19 -26.66 -4.46
C PRO A 353 1.30 -25.87 -5.42
N GLU A 354 0.27 -26.49 -6.00
CA GLU A 354 -0.67 -25.82 -6.91
C GLU A 354 -1.68 -24.96 -6.15
N LYS A 355 -1.86 -25.22 -4.84
CA LYS A 355 -2.73 -24.40 -3.99
C LYS A 355 -2.22 -22.98 -3.86
N ILE A 356 -0.90 -22.74 -3.99
CA ILE A 356 -0.30 -21.42 -4.07
C ILE A 356 -0.36 -20.94 -5.52
N ALA A 357 -1.39 -20.11 -5.84
CA ALA A 357 -1.63 -19.65 -7.19
C ALA A 357 -0.68 -18.50 -7.56
N ASN A 358 -0.70 -17.40 -6.83
CA ASN A 358 0.08 -16.20 -7.11
C ASN A 358 0.78 -15.68 -5.85
N ILE A 359 1.93 -15.04 -6.06
CA ILE A 359 2.75 -14.46 -5.00
C ILE A 359 3.00 -13.00 -5.34
N PHE A 360 2.58 -12.10 -4.45
CA PHE A 360 2.78 -10.66 -4.60
C PHE A 360 3.78 -10.18 -3.55
N ARG A 361 4.88 -9.60 -4.00
CA ARG A 361 5.85 -8.95 -3.11
C ARG A 361 5.39 -7.52 -2.89
N SER A 362 4.69 -7.29 -1.79
CA SER A 362 3.91 -6.07 -1.60
C SER A 362 4.61 -5.03 -0.75
N HIS A 363 5.10 -5.40 0.40
CA HIS A 363 5.62 -4.47 1.40
C HIS A 363 7.03 -4.87 1.85
N ILE A 364 7.75 -3.93 2.47
CA ILE A 364 9.08 -4.17 3.05
C ILE A 364 8.93 -4.85 4.41
N GLY A 365 7.87 -4.50 5.16
CA GLY A 365 7.53 -5.09 6.45
C GLY A 365 6.31 -6.00 6.38
N ALA A 366 5.82 -6.40 7.54
CA ALA A 366 4.67 -7.29 7.65
C ALA A 366 3.41 -6.73 6.99
N VAL A 367 2.62 -7.61 6.37
CA VAL A 367 1.32 -7.28 5.81
C VAL A 367 0.27 -7.43 6.93
N TYR A 368 -0.04 -6.33 7.59
CA TYR A 368 -0.95 -6.34 8.74
C TYR A 368 -2.38 -6.71 8.39
N ARG A 369 -2.85 -6.27 7.22
CA ARG A 369 -4.19 -6.61 6.75
C ARG A 369 -4.24 -6.72 5.24
N VAL A 370 -4.96 -7.73 4.77
CA VAL A 370 -5.37 -7.91 3.37
C VAL A 370 -6.88 -8.05 3.35
N THR A 371 -7.55 -7.33 2.45
CA THR A 371 -9.01 -7.39 2.31
C THR A 371 -9.41 -7.28 0.85
N ARG A 372 -10.32 -8.16 0.39
CA ARG A 372 -10.90 -8.09 -0.95
C ARG A 372 -11.98 -7.01 -1.03
N ASN A 373 -12.10 -6.41 -2.20
CA ASN A 373 -13.21 -5.50 -2.46
C ASN A 373 -14.51 -6.30 -2.54
N PRO A 374 -15.56 -5.93 -1.79
CA PRO A 374 -16.82 -6.66 -1.78
C PRO A 374 -17.55 -6.65 -3.13
N PHE A 375 -17.34 -5.62 -3.96
CA PHE A 375 -17.96 -5.48 -5.29
C PHE A 375 -17.12 -6.11 -6.40
N PHE A 376 -15.80 -6.10 -6.26
CA PHE A 376 -14.83 -6.58 -7.24
C PHE A 376 -13.91 -7.62 -6.61
N PRO A 377 -14.30 -8.88 -6.54
CA PRO A 377 -13.58 -9.90 -5.77
C PRO A 377 -12.17 -10.22 -6.30
N LYS A 378 -11.84 -9.78 -7.52
CA LYS A 378 -10.47 -9.88 -8.06
C LYS A 378 -9.55 -8.76 -7.61
N VAL A 379 -10.11 -7.68 -7.06
CA VAL A 379 -9.38 -6.53 -6.54
C VAL A 379 -9.27 -6.67 -5.02
N PHE A 380 -8.08 -6.43 -4.50
CA PHE A 380 -7.83 -6.48 -3.06
C PHE A 380 -6.90 -5.34 -2.61
N LEU A 381 -7.04 -5.00 -1.35
CA LEU A 381 -6.27 -3.96 -0.67
C LEU A 381 -5.34 -4.61 0.34
N SER A 382 -4.11 -4.14 0.41
CA SER A 382 -3.16 -4.54 1.43
C SER A 382 -2.63 -3.33 2.19
N VAL A 383 -2.40 -3.51 3.46
CA VAL A 383 -1.76 -2.51 4.33
C VAL A 383 -0.54 -3.15 4.97
N GLY A 384 0.53 -2.44 4.87
CA GLY A 384 1.78 -2.78 5.51
C GLY A 384 2.68 -1.55 5.48
N ASP A 385 3.71 -1.51 6.29
CA ASP A 385 4.62 -0.37 6.35
C ASP A 385 3.88 0.96 6.60
N TRP A 386 4.11 1.95 5.74
CA TRP A 386 3.47 3.28 5.76
C TRP A 386 2.52 3.47 4.58
N THR A 387 2.20 2.41 3.83
CA THR A 387 1.43 2.50 2.59
C THR A 387 0.26 1.54 2.55
N ALA A 388 -0.81 1.94 1.88
CA ALA A 388 -1.88 1.06 1.45
C ALA A 388 -1.79 0.87 -0.06
N ARG A 389 -1.94 -0.36 -0.55
CA ARG A 389 -1.79 -0.72 -1.95
C ARG A 389 -2.98 -1.52 -2.44
N ILE A 390 -3.46 -1.16 -3.63
CA ILE A 390 -4.56 -1.86 -4.30
C ILE A 390 -3.98 -2.73 -5.42
N TRP A 391 -4.43 -3.96 -5.48
CA TRP A 391 -3.94 -5.00 -6.37
C TRP A 391 -5.08 -5.63 -7.16
N THR A 392 -4.74 -6.27 -8.27
CA THR A 392 -5.66 -7.15 -8.99
C THR A 392 -5.03 -8.52 -9.21
N GLU A 393 -5.80 -9.58 -9.05
CA GLU A 393 -5.35 -10.95 -9.35
C GLU A 393 -5.12 -11.21 -10.85
N GLU A 394 -5.53 -10.28 -11.72
CA GLU A 394 -5.33 -10.39 -13.18
C GLU A 394 -3.88 -10.11 -13.59
N LEU A 395 -3.15 -9.34 -12.78
CA LEU A 395 -1.72 -9.07 -12.98
C LEU A 395 -0.89 -10.09 -12.23
N MET A 396 -0.19 -10.93 -12.98
CA MET A 396 0.65 -12.00 -12.40
C MET A 396 1.95 -11.47 -11.76
N ASP A 397 2.35 -10.27 -12.13
CA ASP A 397 3.57 -9.64 -11.64
C ASP A 397 3.28 -8.77 -10.43
N SER A 398 4.27 -8.63 -9.53
CA SER A 398 4.18 -8.02 -8.20
C SER A 398 4.02 -6.49 -8.21
N SER A 399 3.23 -5.91 -9.10
CA SER A 399 2.97 -4.47 -9.10
C SER A 399 1.55 -4.14 -8.66
N SER A 400 1.43 -3.15 -7.79
CA SER A 400 0.14 -2.60 -7.37
C SER A 400 -0.45 -1.71 -8.46
N ILE A 401 -1.76 -1.76 -8.65
CA ILE A 401 -2.45 -0.86 -9.58
C ILE A 401 -2.56 0.56 -9.03
N MET A 402 -2.63 0.69 -7.71
CA MET A 402 -2.66 1.97 -7.00
C MET A 402 -1.93 1.87 -5.67
N GLU A 403 -1.35 3.00 -5.25
CA GLU A 403 -0.59 3.11 -4.01
C GLU A 403 -0.84 4.48 -3.36
N THR A 404 -1.04 4.50 -2.05
CA THR A 404 -1.11 5.76 -1.29
C THR A 404 0.28 6.35 -1.11
N LYS A 405 0.35 7.65 -0.83
CA LYS A 405 1.60 8.27 -0.36
C LYS A 405 2.03 7.63 0.97
N TYR A 406 3.31 7.77 1.30
CA TYR A 406 3.81 7.38 2.61
C TYR A 406 3.13 8.19 3.71
N HIS A 407 2.49 7.48 4.63
CA HIS A 407 1.90 8.10 5.82
C HIS A 407 2.98 8.45 6.84
N SER A 408 2.67 9.37 7.74
CA SER A 408 3.58 9.75 8.85
C SER A 408 3.74 8.65 9.90
N SER A 409 2.82 7.70 9.96
CA SER A 409 2.79 6.60 10.92
C SER A 409 2.40 5.28 10.24
N TYR A 410 2.70 4.15 10.87
CA TYR A 410 2.34 2.83 10.35
C TYR A 410 0.85 2.65 10.18
N LEU A 411 0.46 1.97 9.10
CA LEU A 411 -0.89 1.51 8.88
C LEU A 411 -1.04 0.10 9.49
N LEU A 412 -2.00 -0.07 10.40
CA LEU A 412 -2.16 -1.32 11.14
C LEU A 412 -3.36 -2.14 10.69
N ASN A 413 -4.40 -1.50 10.18
CA ASN A 413 -5.59 -2.20 9.74
C ASN A 413 -6.29 -1.46 8.60
N THR A 414 -7.13 -2.17 7.85
CA THR A 414 -7.95 -1.62 6.78
C THR A 414 -9.21 -2.43 6.57
N CYS A 415 -10.26 -1.77 6.12
CA CYS A 415 -11.47 -2.42 5.62
C CYS A 415 -12.09 -1.63 4.48
N TRP A 416 -12.74 -2.32 3.54
CA TRP A 416 -13.55 -1.72 2.51
C TRP A 416 -14.91 -1.30 3.06
N SER A 417 -15.49 -0.26 2.46
CA SER A 417 -16.90 0.03 2.65
C SER A 417 -17.74 -1.08 2.03
N PRO A 418 -18.72 -1.64 2.74
CA PRO A 418 -19.62 -2.66 2.17
C PRO A 418 -20.64 -2.07 1.19
N VAL A 419 -20.83 -0.75 1.19
CA VAL A 419 -21.84 -0.06 0.37
C VAL A 419 -21.23 0.66 -0.82
N LYS A 420 -20.09 1.34 -0.64
CA LYS A 420 -19.41 2.09 -1.69
C LYS A 420 -18.19 1.34 -2.23
N PRO A 421 -18.10 1.09 -3.55
CA PRO A 421 -17.02 0.28 -4.14
C PRO A 421 -15.64 0.99 -4.11
N ALA A 422 -15.63 2.31 -4.06
CA ALA A 422 -14.44 3.15 -4.11
C ALA A 422 -13.93 3.60 -2.74
N VAL A 423 -14.67 3.32 -1.65
CA VAL A 423 -14.35 3.79 -0.31
C VAL A 423 -13.71 2.71 0.52
N PHE A 424 -12.61 3.05 1.17
CA PHE A 424 -11.97 2.20 2.17
C PHE A 424 -11.45 3.02 3.35
N PHE A 425 -11.24 2.34 4.45
CA PHE A 425 -10.79 2.93 5.71
C PHE A 425 -9.42 2.39 6.08
N THR A 426 -8.54 3.22 6.62
CA THR A 426 -7.24 2.81 7.13
C THR A 426 -7.04 3.29 8.56
N ALA A 427 -6.58 2.39 9.42
CA ALA A 427 -6.25 2.66 10.81
C ALA A 427 -4.75 2.85 10.98
N ARG A 428 -4.36 3.94 11.62
CA ARG A 428 -2.97 4.33 11.82
C ARG A 428 -2.51 4.09 13.26
N SER A 429 -1.21 3.91 13.41
CA SER A 429 -0.57 3.72 14.73
C SER A 429 -0.56 4.98 15.60
N ASP A 430 -0.78 6.15 15.03
CA ASP A 430 -0.95 7.40 15.79
C ASP A 430 -2.39 7.65 16.28
N GLY A 431 -3.31 6.71 16.02
CA GLY A 431 -4.71 6.80 16.45
C GLY A 431 -5.61 7.61 15.52
N VAL A 432 -5.19 7.82 14.29
CA VAL A 432 -5.97 8.47 13.23
C VAL A 432 -6.65 7.43 12.36
N LEU A 433 -7.91 7.66 12.02
CA LEU A 433 -8.65 6.94 11.01
C LEU A 433 -8.69 7.80 9.75
N ASP A 434 -8.17 7.28 8.65
CA ASP A 434 -8.27 7.91 7.34
C ASP A 434 -9.36 7.21 6.53
N VAL A 435 -10.23 8.01 5.93
CA VAL A 435 -11.27 7.56 4.99
C VAL A 435 -10.84 7.96 3.59
N TRP A 436 -10.75 7.00 2.72
CA TRP A 436 -10.34 7.16 1.35
C TRP A 436 -11.51 6.96 0.42
N ASP A 437 -11.75 7.93 -0.46
CA ASP A 437 -12.60 7.78 -1.63
C ASP A 437 -11.74 8.02 -2.86
N PHE A 438 -11.18 6.95 -3.41
CA PHE A 438 -10.20 7.05 -4.49
C PHE A 438 -10.82 7.38 -5.85
N LEU A 439 -12.14 7.37 -5.97
CA LEU A 439 -12.80 7.83 -7.18
C LEU A 439 -12.63 9.35 -7.34
N PHE A 440 -12.72 10.09 -6.23
CA PHE A 440 -12.62 11.55 -6.21
C PHE A 440 -11.23 12.04 -5.77
N HIS A 441 -10.64 11.41 -4.75
CA HIS A 441 -9.37 11.83 -4.15
C HIS A 441 -8.37 10.67 -4.13
N GLN A 442 -7.41 10.65 -5.09
CA GLN A 442 -6.44 9.56 -5.21
C GLN A 442 -5.18 9.78 -4.37
N LYS A 443 -4.83 11.02 -4.05
CA LYS A 443 -3.55 11.37 -3.41
C LYS A 443 -3.64 11.61 -1.92
N GLU A 444 -4.81 11.98 -1.44
CA GLU A 444 -5.06 12.36 -0.05
C GLU A 444 -6.36 11.75 0.42
N PRO A 445 -6.46 11.40 1.71
CA PRO A 445 -7.71 10.88 2.25
C PRO A 445 -8.80 11.95 2.17
N SER A 446 -10.03 11.53 1.91
CA SER A 446 -11.20 12.42 1.91
C SER A 446 -11.52 12.95 3.30
N LEU A 447 -11.19 12.16 4.33
CA LEU A 447 -11.36 12.55 5.73
C LEU A 447 -10.27 11.89 6.57
N SER A 448 -9.63 12.68 7.46
CA SER A 448 -8.72 12.18 8.48
C SER A 448 -9.24 12.58 9.85
N LEU A 449 -9.57 11.59 10.67
CA LEU A 449 -10.15 11.81 12.00
C LEU A 449 -9.24 11.25 13.08
N LYS A 450 -8.85 12.07 14.04
CA LYS A 450 -8.18 11.62 15.26
C LYS A 450 -9.17 10.99 16.20
N VAL A 451 -9.17 9.66 16.28
CA VAL A 451 -10.09 8.86 17.11
C VAL A 451 -9.55 8.68 18.53
N SER A 452 -8.26 8.41 18.66
CA SER A 452 -7.60 8.13 19.93
C SER A 452 -6.16 8.66 19.92
N ASN A 453 -5.56 8.77 21.12
CA ASN A 453 -4.13 8.98 21.25
C ASN A 453 -3.34 7.68 21.15
N ASP A 454 -4.02 6.55 21.28
CA ASP A 454 -3.44 5.22 21.21
C ASP A 454 -3.54 4.63 19.80
N PRO A 455 -2.67 3.70 19.42
CA PRO A 455 -2.74 3.00 18.14
C PRO A 455 -4.09 2.34 17.90
N LEU A 456 -4.62 2.46 16.67
CA LEU A 456 -5.80 1.74 16.21
C LEU A 456 -5.37 0.38 15.68
N LEU A 457 -5.75 -0.70 16.36
CA LEU A 457 -5.33 -2.07 16.02
C LEU A 457 -6.37 -2.80 15.17
N SER A 458 -7.64 -2.59 15.45
CA SER A 458 -8.73 -3.26 14.75
C SER A 458 -9.70 -2.27 14.12
N LEU A 459 -10.20 -2.66 12.96
CA LEU A 459 -11.13 -1.86 12.17
C LEU A 459 -12.15 -2.78 11.52
N CYS A 460 -13.42 -2.45 11.68
CA CYS A 460 -14.50 -3.21 11.07
C CYS A 460 -15.67 -2.29 10.74
N SER A 461 -16.11 -2.30 9.49
CA SER A 461 -17.31 -1.59 9.04
C SER A 461 -18.54 -2.48 9.24
N GLN A 462 -19.63 -1.88 9.65
CA GLN A 462 -20.94 -2.52 9.71
C GLN A 462 -21.50 -2.73 8.29
N ASP A 463 -22.31 -3.76 8.05
CA ASP A 463 -22.83 -4.12 6.72
C ASP A 463 -23.60 -2.99 6.02
N ASN A 464 -24.23 -2.10 6.77
CA ASN A 464 -24.92 -0.92 6.22
C ASN A 464 -23.98 0.25 5.87
N GLY A 465 -22.69 0.13 6.16
CA GLY A 465 -21.67 1.15 5.90
C GLY A 465 -21.74 2.40 6.77
N ARG A 466 -22.74 2.54 7.65
CA ARG A 466 -22.93 3.75 8.45
C ARG A 466 -22.02 3.83 9.66
N ILE A 467 -21.75 2.68 10.29
CA ILE A 467 -20.96 2.62 11.52
C ILE A 467 -19.64 1.90 11.25
N VAL A 468 -18.56 2.50 11.70
CA VAL A 468 -17.24 1.90 11.69
C VAL A 468 -16.73 1.77 13.11
N GLY A 469 -16.37 0.54 13.50
CA GLY A 469 -15.77 0.24 14.79
C GLY A 469 -14.24 0.31 14.71
N CYS A 470 -13.63 1.05 15.63
CA CYS A 470 -12.19 1.22 15.75
C CYS A 470 -11.73 0.75 17.14
N GLY A 471 -10.97 -0.33 17.21
CA GLY A 471 -10.39 -0.83 18.46
C GLY A 471 -8.98 -0.32 18.69
N THR A 472 -8.69 0.08 19.93
CA THR A 472 -7.41 0.67 20.32
C THR A 472 -6.55 -0.29 21.14
N ARG A 473 -5.26 0.05 21.27
CA ARG A 473 -4.32 -0.68 22.13
C ARG A 473 -4.72 -0.68 23.61
N MET A 474 -5.43 0.35 24.07
CA MET A 474 -5.92 0.46 25.45
C MET A 474 -7.30 -0.17 25.67
N GLY A 475 -7.76 -1.02 24.77
CA GLY A 475 -9.02 -1.75 24.90
C GLY A 475 -10.28 -0.91 24.76
N ASN A 476 -10.17 0.31 24.26
CA ASN A 476 -11.33 1.10 23.91
C ASN A 476 -11.76 0.77 22.47
N VAL A 477 -13.05 0.64 22.25
CA VAL A 477 -13.64 0.50 20.92
C VAL A 477 -14.53 1.72 20.68
N SER A 478 -14.11 2.57 19.75
CA SER A 478 -14.86 3.75 19.33
C SER A 478 -15.75 3.38 18.14
N LEU A 479 -17.03 3.69 18.24
CA LEU A 479 -18.01 3.51 17.17
C LEU A 479 -18.26 4.86 16.50
N LEU A 480 -17.94 4.94 15.22
CA LEU A 480 -18.00 6.15 14.42
C LEU A 480 -19.14 6.05 13.41
N GLU A 481 -20.03 7.02 13.42
CA GLU A 481 -21.03 7.20 12.37
C GLU A 481 -20.43 8.03 11.24
N ILE A 482 -20.51 7.49 10.05
CA ILE A 482 -19.97 8.09 8.83
C ILE A 482 -21.06 8.89 8.14
N SER A 483 -20.72 10.05 7.58
CA SER A 483 -21.65 10.90 6.83
C SER A 483 -22.31 10.17 5.66
N PRO A 484 -23.57 10.50 5.32
CA PRO A 484 -24.32 9.89 4.23
C PRO A 484 -23.58 9.93 2.88
N GLY A 485 -22.85 10.99 2.59
CA GLY A 485 -22.06 11.13 1.37
C GLY A 485 -20.99 10.04 1.19
N LEU A 486 -20.48 9.45 2.29
CA LEU A 486 -19.50 8.37 2.28
C LEU A 486 -20.10 6.96 2.45
N CYS A 487 -21.38 6.84 2.75
CA CYS A 487 -22.04 5.55 2.96
C CYS A 487 -23.26 5.29 2.08
N THR A 488 -23.62 6.20 1.18
CA THR A 488 -24.70 6.01 0.19
C THR A 488 -24.12 5.79 -1.21
N LEU A 489 -24.58 4.73 -1.88
CA LEU A 489 -24.16 4.43 -3.24
C LEU A 489 -24.87 5.35 -4.23
N ARG A 490 -24.13 6.08 -5.06
CA ARG A 490 -24.67 6.93 -6.14
C ARG A 490 -24.87 6.11 -7.41
N LYS A 491 -25.74 6.61 -8.30
CA LYS A 491 -25.91 6.02 -9.65
C LYS A 491 -24.56 6.02 -10.39
N ASN A 492 -24.30 4.95 -11.15
CA ASN A 492 -23.08 4.77 -11.96
C ASN A 492 -21.73 4.64 -11.19
N GLU A 493 -21.67 4.85 -9.88
CA GLU A 493 -20.42 4.78 -9.11
C GLU A 493 -19.72 3.41 -9.26
N LYS A 494 -20.48 2.33 -9.23
CA LYS A 494 -19.95 0.98 -9.47
C LYS A 494 -19.33 0.83 -10.86
N THR A 495 -19.97 1.38 -11.88
CA THR A 495 -19.49 1.31 -13.28
C THR A 495 -18.23 2.15 -13.44
N LEU A 496 -18.21 3.37 -12.88
CA LEU A 496 -17.05 4.26 -12.88
C LEU A 496 -15.85 3.60 -12.20
N THR A 497 -16.07 2.99 -11.04
CA THR A 497 -15.02 2.28 -10.31
C THR A 497 -14.49 1.08 -11.10
N SER A 498 -15.36 0.31 -11.77
CA SER A 498 -14.95 -0.81 -12.62
C SER A 498 -14.06 -0.33 -13.78
N THR A 499 -14.52 0.70 -14.50
CA THR A 499 -13.75 1.25 -15.63
C THR A 499 -12.41 1.83 -15.18
N MET A 500 -12.37 2.42 -14.00
CA MET A 500 -11.12 2.93 -13.40
C MET A 500 -10.14 1.79 -13.10
N PHE A 501 -10.57 0.73 -12.40
CA PHE A 501 -9.72 -0.43 -12.13
C PHE A 501 -9.21 -1.10 -13.41
N GLU A 502 -10.07 -1.29 -14.40
CA GLU A 502 -9.68 -1.86 -15.68
C GLU A 502 -8.67 -0.99 -16.43
N ARG A 503 -8.85 0.33 -16.37
CA ARG A 503 -7.92 1.28 -16.98
C ARG A 503 -6.55 1.20 -16.32
N GLU A 504 -6.49 1.25 -15.00
CA GLU A 504 -5.24 1.19 -14.25
C GLU A 504 -4.57 -0.20 -14.41
N ALA A 505 -5.33 -1.28 -14.44
CA ALA A 505 -4.79 -2.61 -14.71
C ALA A 505 -4.19 -2.72 -16.13
N ARG A 506 -4.86 -2.18 -17.15
CA ARG A 506 -4.30 -2.13 -18.51
C ARG A 506 -3.03 -1.29 -18.58
N ARG A 507 -3.03 -0.14 -17.91
CA ARG A 507 -1.86 0.74 -17.83
C ARG A 507 -0.67 0.01 -17.22
N GLU A 508 -0.88 -0.64 -16.08
CA GLU A 508 0.17 -1.35 -15.37
C GLU A 508 0.72 -2.50 -16.20
N LYS A 509 -0.14 -3.25 -16.89
CA LYS A 509 0.28 -4.30 -17.82
C LYS A 509 1.19 -3.78 -18.92
N VAL A 510 0.85 -2.65 -19.54
CA VAL A 510 1.69 -2.03 -20.57
C VAL A 510 3.05 -1.58 -20.00
N LEU A 511 3.09 -1.07 -18.77
CA LEU A 511 4.34 -0.69 -18.11
C LEU A 511 5.22 -1.91 -17.82
N GLN A 512 4.63 -3.00 -17.35
CA GLN A 512 5.34 -4.25 -17.11
C GLN A 512 5.92 -4.85 -18.39
N ASP A 513 5.13 -4.87 -19.46
CA ASP A 513 5.59 -5.39 -20.76
C ASP A 513 6.79 -4.57 -21.28
N LYS A 514 6.72 -3.25 -21.19
CA LYS A 514 7.84 -2.36 -21.55
C LYS A 514 9.08 -2.57 -20.66
N TYR A 515 8.86 -2.78 -19.36
CA TYR A 515 9.96 -3.06 -18.43
C TYR A 515 10.65 -4.39 -18.74
N LYS A 516 9.88 -5.46 -19.02
CA LYS A 516 10.41 -6.76 -19.44
C LYS A 516 11.20 -6.66 -20.73
N GLU A 517 10.68 -5.94 -21.71
CA GLU A 517 11.36 -5.71 -22.98
C GLU A 517 12.69 -4.95 -22.77
N ARG A 518 12.69 -3.95 -21.89
CA ARG A 518 13.92 -3.21 -21.54
C ARG A 518 14.96 -4.11 -20.88
N LEU A 519 14.55 -4.95 -19.93
CA LEU A 519 15.45 -5.90 -19.29
C LEU A 519 16.03 -6.92 -20.27
N LEU A 520 15.22 -7.43 -21.21
CA LEU A 520 15.69 -8.34 -22.24
C LEU A 520 16.75 -7.68 -23.13
N ARG A 521 16.49 -6.45 -23.58
CA ARG A 521 17.46 -5.66 -24.36
C ARG A 521 18.75 -5.42 -23.58
N GLU A 522 18.66 -5.15 -22.29
CA GLU A 522 19.84 -4.94 -21.44
C GLU A 522 20.63 -6.23 -21.24
N GLN A 523 19.96 -7.36 -21.03
CA GLN A 523 20.61 -8.67 -20.98
C GLN A 523 21.28 -9.04 -22.31
N GLU A 524 20.65 -8.75 -23.44
CA GLU A 524 21.22 -8.95 -24.76
C GLU A 524 22.48 -8.07 -24.97
N ARG A 525 22.44 -6.81 -24.50
CA ARG A 525 23.61 -5.93 -24.54
C ARG A 525 24.74 -6.44 -23.66
N LEU A 526 24.46 -6.92 -22.46
CA LEU A 526 25.47 -7.51 -21.58
C LEU A 526 26.06 -8.80 -22.17
N ARG A 527 25.24 -9.61 -22.84
CA ARG A 527 25.73 -10.82 -23.56
C ARG A 527 26.52 -10.48 -24.84
N ALA A 528 26.19 -9.36 -25.47
CA ALA A 528 26.88 -8.91 -26.69
C ALA A 528 28.18 -8.14 -26.39
N GLN A 529 28.42 -7.69 -25.17
CA GLN A 529 29.72 -7.20 -24.76
C GLN A 529 30.65 -8.41 -24.69
N PRO A 530 31.74 -8.43 -25.49
CA PRO A 530 32.76 -9.46 -25.32
C PRO A 530 33.21 -9.38 -23.87
N GLU A 531 33.25 -10.52 -23.19
CA GLU A 531 33.98 -10.64 -21.93
C GLU A 531 35.40 -10.20 -22.25
N GLU A 532 35.74 -8.94 -21.98
CA GLU A 532 37.14 -8.58 -21.79
C GLU A 532 37.55 -9.44 -20.60
N GLN A 533 38.19 -10.56 -20.90
CA GLN A 533 38.93 -11.34 -19.92
C GLN A 533 40.02 -10.41 -19.42
N GLU A 534 39.64 -9.54 -18.47
CA GLU A 534 40.62 -8.83 -17.67
C GLU A 534 41.44 -9.90 -16.98
N ASP A 535 42.68 -10.00 -17.42
CA ASP A 535 43.65 -10.94 -16.88
C ASP A 535 43.70 -10.68 -15.34
N PRO A 536 43.20 -11.61 -14.48
CA PRO A 536 43.05 -11.35 -13.07
C PRO A 536 44.34 -10.91 -12.40
N VAL A 537 45.47 -11.20 -13.05
CA VAL A 537 46.82 -10.77 -12.62
C VAL A 537 47.06 -9.29 -12.91
N GLN A 538 46.53 -8.76 -14.02
CA GLN A 538 46.66 -7.32 -14.36
C GLN A 538 45.73 -6.48 -13.49
N THR A 539 44.49 -6.92 -13.25
CA THR A 539 43.52 -6.25 -12.37
C THR A 539 44.04 -6.19 -10.96
N PHE A 540 44.65 -7.28 -10.47
CA PHE A 540 45.27 -7.30 -9.13
C PHE A 540 46.47 -6.36 -9.03
N LYS A 541 47.35 -6.30 -10.04
CA LYS A 541 48.47 -5.37 -10.07
C LYS A 541 48.00 -3.92 -10.08
N GLN A 542 46.99 -3.62 -10.87
CA GLN A 542 46.42 -2.28 -10.99
C GLN A 542 45.77 -1.84 -9.66
N ALA A 543 45.02 -2.70 -9.01
CA ALA A 543 44.46 -2.47 -7.70
C ALA A 543 45.54 -2.27 -6.61
N GLN A 544 46.66 -3.01 -6.70
CA GLN A 544 47.80 -2.86 -5.80
C GLN A 544 48.52 -1.52 -6.02
N GLU A 545 48.71 -1.09 -7.28
CA GLU A 545 49.33 0.21 -7.63
C GLU A 545 48.42 1.36 -7.15
N ASP A 546 47.11 1.28 -7.36
CA ASP A 546 46.14 2.28 -6.92
C ASP A 546 46.12 2.38 -5.40
N PHE A 547 46.18 1.26 -4.71
CA PHE A 547 46.27 1.22 -3.24
C PHE A 547 47.56 1.88 -2.75
N LEU A 548 48.71 1.54 -3.31
CA LEU A 548 49.99 2.14 -2.97
C LEU A 548 50.04 3.63 -3.29
N SER A 549 49.43 4.06 -4.39
CA SER A 549 49.34 5.48 -4.76
C SER A 549 48.47 6.25 -3.75
N SER A 550 47.38 5.67 -3.33
CA SER A 550 46.48 6.24 -2.33
C SER A 550 47.16 6.39 -0.95
N ILE A 551 47.96 5.38 -0.54
CA ILE A 551 48.79 5.46 0.68
C ILE A 551 49.84 6.57 0.54
N LYS A 552 50.52 6.69 -0.59
CA LYS A 552 51.52 7.76 -0.84
C LYS A 552 50.83 9.12 -0.82
N ALA A 553 49.68 9.28 -1.41
CA ALA A 553 48.91 10.52 -1.39
C ALA A 553 48.50 10.91 0.04
N GLU A 554 48.03 9.94 0.84
CA GLU A 554 47.63 10.19 2.21
C GLU A 554 48.82 10.47 3.14
N ARG A 555 49.98 9.83 2.93
CA ARG A 555 51.23 10.16 3.64
C ARG A 555 51.70 11.58 3.32
N ARG A 556 51.62 12.03 2.06
CA ARG A 556 51.90 13.42 1.67
C ARG A 556 50.96 14.39 2.37
N ARG A 557 49.69 14.08 2.37
CA ARG A 557 48.67 14.91 3.04
C ARG A 557 48.90 15.07 4.53
N ARG A 558 49.43 14.03 5.18
CA ARG A 558 49.72 14.02 6.63
C ARG A 558 51.13 14.51 6.99
N GLY A 559 51.95 14.92 6.01
CA GLY A 559 53.28 15.42 6.24
C GLY A 559 54.28 14.37 6.80
N LEU A 560 54.03 13.08 6.55
CA LEU A 560 54.82 11.94 6.99
C LEU A 560 55.83 11.46 5.94
N GLU A 561 56.29 12.34 5.05
CA GLU A 561 57.36 12.01 4.13
C GLU A 561 58.71 12.12 4.83
N VAL A 562 59.43 11.00 4.94
CA VAL A 562 60.84 10.97 5.30
C VAL A 562 61.64 11.37 4.04
N PRO A 563 62.46 12.43 4.09
CA PRO A 563 63.29 12.77 2.93
C PRO A 563 64.45 11.77 2.85
N GLY A 564 64.47 11.03 1.74
CA GLY A 564 65.64 10.29 1.32
C GLY A 564 65.50 8.79 1.15
N GLU A 565 64.93 8.37 0.06
CA GLU A 565 65.33 7.13 -0.60
C GLU A 565 65.65 7.41 -2.08
N VAL A 566 66.92 7.47 -2.31
CA VAL A 566 67.54 7.55 -3.61
C VAL A 566 67.32 6.25 -4.37
N THR A 567 66.74 6.37 -5.54
CA THR A 567 66.65 5.30 -6.52
C THR A 567 68.05 4.82 -6.90
N GLY A 568 68.44 3.64 -6.42
CA GLY A 568 69.59 2.92 -6.89
C GLY A 568 69.14 1.73 -7.74
N MET A 569 69.38 1.85 -9.05
CA MET A 569 69.39 0.71 -9.96
C MET A 569 70.47 -0.27 -9.53
N GLY A 570 70.15 -1.54 -9.41
CA GLY A 570 71.10 -2.61 -9.23
C GLY A 570 70.46 -3.92 -9.71
N GLN A 571 70.81 -4.35 -10.89
CA GLN A 571 70.59 -5.72 -11.31
C GLN A 571 71.42 -6.66 -10.43
N PRO A 572 70.93 -7.81 -10.01
CA PRO A 572 71.79 -8.90 -9.57
C PRO A 572 71.82 -10.01 -10.61
N GLY A 573 73.07 -10.34 -10.99
CA GLY A 573 73.41 -11.48 -11.76
C GLY A 573 73.15 -12.83 -11.07
N HIS A 574 73.13 -13.82 -11.92
CA HIS A 574 73.12 -15.23 -11.62
C HIS A 574 74.18 -15.65 -10.60
N HIS A 575 73.77 -16.49 -9.63
CA HIS A 575 74.51 -17.67 -9.21
C HIS A 575 73.59 -18.67 -8.48
N GLY A 576 73.62 -19.85 -8.99
CA GLY A 576 72.90 -21.04 -8.55
C GLY A 576 73.47 -21.66 -7.26
N ARG A 577 72.65 -22.42 -6.66
CA ARG A 577 72.88 -23.78 -6.13
C ARG A 577 71.66 -24.26 -5.31
N ASP A 578 71.07 -25.33 -5.86
CA ASP A 578 70.33 -26.32 -5.09
C ASP A 578 71.30 -27.03 -4.12
N PRO A 579 70.93 -27.58 -3.00
CA PRO A 579 70.30 -28.88 -2.94
C PRO A 579 69.29 -29.13 -1.77
N ARG A 580 68.29 -29.93 -2.10
CA ARG A 580 67.73 -31.09 -1.40
C ARG A 580 67.81 -31.16 0.13
N VAL A 581 66.66 -31.46 0.73
CA VAL A 581 66.28 -32.71 1.41
C VAL A 581 64.96 -32.50 2.16
N PRO A 582 64.12 -33.54 2.28
CA PRO A 582 62.70 -33.50 2.54
C PRO A 582 62.36 -33.79 4.04
N LEU A 583 61.14 -33.62 4.41
CA LEU A 583 60.40 -34.50 5.32
C LEU A 583 58.99 -34.00 5.64
N GLU A 584 58.06 -34.87 5.29
CA GLU A 584 56.94 -35.39 6.11
C GLU A 584 56.07 -34.36 6.88
N GLY A 585 54.82 -34.26 6.48
CA GLY A 585 53.85 -35.12 7.10
C GLY A 585 52.75 -34.37 7.79
N ALA A 586 51.53 -34.76 7.53
CA ALA A 586 50.27 -34.44 8.23
C ALA A 586 49.63 -33.10 7.88
N GLY A 587 48.58 -33.03 7.06
CA GLY A 587 47.32 -33.68 7.31
C GLY A 587 46.33 -32.67 7.82
N LEU A 588 45.25 -32.56 7.10
CA LEU A 588 43.96 -31.94 7.46
C LEU A 588 43.69 -30.52 6.96
N GLY A 589 42.90 -30.58 5.92
CA GLY A 589 42.21 -29.42 5.39
C GLY A 589 41.22 -28.79 6.35
N SER A 590 41.08 -27.51 6.20
CA SER A 590 39.79 -26.88 6.46
C SER A 590 39.75 -25.60 5.64
N SER A 591 38.87 -25.61 4.67
CA SER A 591 38.39 -24.45 3.95
C SER A 591 37.73 -23.51 4.95
N VAL A 592 38.35 -22.39 5.18
CA VAL A 592 37.72 -21.30 5.94
C VAL A 592 36.99 -20.42 4.94
N THR A 593 35.70 -20.64 4.82
CA THR A 593 34.77 -19.64 4.30
C THR A 593 34.53 -18.61 5.40
N PRO A 594 34.57 -17.30 5.12
CA PRO A 594 34.22 -16.30 6.11
C PRO A 594 32.73 -16.39 6.42
N LYS A 595 32.40 -16.79 7.65
CA LYS A 595 31.07 -16.66 8.22
C LYS A 595 30.74 -15.19 8.32
N MET A 596 29.67 -14.79 7.60
CA MET A 596 28.93 -13.60 7.96
C MET A 596 28.36 -13.77 9.38
N PRO A 597 28.32 -12.70 10.18
CA PRO A 597 27.72 -12.80 11.49
C PRO A 597 26.24 -13.07 11.35
N HIS A 598 25.77 -14.11 12.03
CA HIS A 598 24.37 -14.35 12.29
C HIS A 598 23.80 -13.12 13.00
N THR A 599 23.01 -12.36 12.30
CA THR A 599 22.05 -11.46 12.93
C THR A 599 21.01 -12.34 13.59
N SER A 600 21.05 -12.33 14.90
CA SER A 600 20.00 -12.85 15.77
C SER A 600 18.66 -12.31 15.28
N HIS A 601 17.71 -13.21 14.99
CA HIS A 601 16.31 -12.90 14.80
C HIS A 601 15.79 -12.23 16.07
N THR A 602 15.82 -10.92 16.07
CA THR A 602 14.98 -10.13 16.96
C THR A 602 13.60 -10.11 16.32
N HIS A 603 12.67 -10.86 16.88
CA HIS A 603 11.26 -10.68 16.68
C HIS A 603 10.91 -9.23 16.99
N PHE A 604 10.80 -8.39 15.97
CA PHE A 604 10.11 -7.11 16.09
C PHE A 604 8.61 -7.42 16.12
N LEU A 605 8.13 -7.75 17.28
CA LEU A 605 6.72 -7.68 17.59
C LEU A 605 6.36 -6.21 17.86
N LEU A 606 5.56 -5.69 16.94
CA LEU A 606 4.53 -4.67 17.14
C LEU A 606 4.80 -3.57 18.20
N TYR A 607 5.23 -2.43 17.74
CA TYR A 607 4.87 -1.15 18.33
C TYR A 607 3.83 -0.44 17.47
#